data_e49a6963cfa61de46f147c27c05ab729
#
_entry.id   e49a6963cfa61de46f147c27c05ab729
#
_cell.length_a   1.000
_cell.length_b   1.000
_cell.length_c   1.000
_cell.angle_alpha   90.00
_cell.angle_beta   90.00
_cell.angle_gamma   90.00
#
_symmetry.space_group_name_H-M   'P 1'
#
loop_
_entity.id
_entity.type
_entity.pdbx_description
1 polymer ?
#
loop_
_entity_poly.entity_id
_entity_poly.type
_entity_poly.pdbx_seq_one_letter_code
_entity_poly.pdbx_strand_id
1 'polypeptide(L)'
;MSDENAKPLDEGRGEDGGQLRFLPQALPEVILVEPPVRRDERGFFFESYNAEAWKEAEIDDSFGQDNHSLSTRGVLRGLHAQVARPQAKLVRVSEGEIY
;
A
#
# COMPACT_ATOMS: atom_id res chain seq x y z
N MET A 1 -2.03 -9.53 -2.69
CA MET A 1 -2.32 -9.06 -4.06
C MET A 1 -1.10 -8.34 -4.59
N SER A 2 -0.59 -8.80 -5.68
CA SER A 2 0.45 -8.07 -6.38
C SER A 2 -0.01 -7.79 -7.79
N ASP A 3 0.51 -6.77 -8.40
CA ASP A 3 0.38 -6.55 -9.82
C ASP A 3 1.79 -6.42 -10.42
N GLU A 4 1.84 -6.40 -11.72
CA GLU A 4 3.11 -6.32 -12.43
C GLU A 4 3.87 -5.02 -12.20
N ASN A 5 3.20 -4.01 -11.62
CA ASN A 5 3.82 -2.73 -11.29
C ASN A 5 4.29 -2.68 -9.84
N ALA A 6 3.92 -3.65 -9.03
CA ALA A 6 4.34 -3.70 -7.64
C ALA A 6 5.79 -4.17 -7.55
N LYS A 7 6.61 -3.42 -6.85
CA LYS A 7 8.04 -3.72 -6.65
C LYS A 7 8.38 -3.64 -5.18
N PRO A 8 9.35 -4.44 -4.71
CA PRO A 8 9.87 -4.26 -3.36
C PRO A 8 10.40 -2.83 -3.16
N LEU A 9 10.25 -2.30 -1.96
CA LEU A 9 10.69 -0.93 -1.65
C LEU A 9 12.18 -0.72 -1.88
N ASP A 10 12.99 -1.74 -1.63
CA ASP A 10 14.43 -1.67 -1.81
C ASP A 10 14.87 -1.71 -3.27
N GLU A 11 13.95 -1.99 -4.19
CA GLU A 11 14.25 -1.97 -5.63
C GLU A 11 13.84 -0.67 -6.32
N GLY A 12 13.79 0.41 -5.56
CA GLY A 12 13.62 1.75 -6.14
C GLY A 12 12.20 2.20 -6.34
N ARG A 13 11.25 1.59 -5.68
CA ARG A 13 9.91 2.16 -5.64
C ARG A 13 9.99 3.42 -4.78
N GLY A 14 9.56 4.53 -5.31
CA GLY A 14 9.74 5.82 -4.68
C GLY A 14 11.21 6.24 -4.69
N GLU A 15 11.51 7.30 -5.35
CA GLU A 15 12.84 7.88 -5.41
C GLU A 15 13.11 8.71 -4.16
N ASP A 16 14.38 8.77 -3.74
CA ASP A 16 14.79 9.69 -2.69
C ASP A 16 14.39 11.11 -3.07
N GLY A 17 13.62 11.76 -2.18
CA GLY A 17 13.12 13.10 -2.44
C GLY A 17 12.04 13.16 -3.51
N GLY A 18 11.52 12.03 -3.97
CA GLY A 18 10.42 11.97 -4.93
C GLY A 18 9.10 12.41 -4.32
N GLN A 19 8.05 12.38 -5.12
CA GLN A 19 6.71 12.79 -4.70
C GLN A 19 5.85 11.58 -4.35
N LEU A 20 4.93 11.81 -3.44
CA LEU A 20 3.87 10.85 -3.17
C LEU A 20 2.99 10.72 -4.41
N ARG A 21 2.77 9.50 -4.86
CA ARG A 21 2.00 9.24 -6.08
C ARG A 21 0.86 8.29 -5.81
N PHE A 22 -0.27 8.56 -6.44
CA PHE A 22 -1.47 7.75 -6.37
C PHE A 22 -1.80 7.29 -7.78
N LEU A 23 -1.71 6.00 -8.03
CA LEU A 23 -1.79 5.43 -9.36
C LEU A 23 -3.00 4.49 -9.47
N PRO A 24 -4.10 4.95 -10.10
CA PRO A 24 -5.23 4.06 -10.35
C PRO A 24 -4.79 2.86 -11.19
N GLN A 25 -5.30 1.70 -10.85
CA GLN A 25 -4.97 0.45 -11.52
C GLN A 25 -6.04 0.11 -12.57
N ALA A 26 -5.99 -1.10 -13.11
CA ALA A 26 -6.95 -1.55 -14.13
C ALA A 26 -8.40 -1.43 -13.64
N LEU A 27 -8.63 -1.74 -12.37
CA LEU A 27 -9.86 -1.36 -11.67
C LEU A 27 -9.57 -0.01 -11.00
N PRO A 28 -10.19 1.09 -11.45
CA PRO A 28 -9.80 2.43 -11.00
C PRO A 28 -10.02 2.69 -9.52
N GLU A 29 -10.87 1.92 -8.85
CA GLU A 29 -11.05 1.99 -7.41
C GLU A 29 -9.87 1.41 -6.64
N VAL A 30 -9.03 0.63 -7.30
CA VAL A 30 -7.79 0.09 -6.72
C VAL A 30 -6.67 1.06 -7.05
N ILE A 31 -6.10 1.63 -6.01
CA ILE A 31 -5.07 2.66 -6.16
C ILE A 31 -3.77 2.16 -5.55
N LEU A 32 -2.72 2.17 -6.35
CA LEU A 32 -1.37 1.90 -5.86
C LEU A 32 -0.79 3.20 -5.34
N VAL A 33 -0.39 3.21 -4.09
CA VAL A 33 0.21 4.39 -3.45
C VAL A 33 1.72 4.19 -3.37
N GLU A 34 2.47 5.13 -3.93
CA GLU A 34 3.92 5.11 -3.90
C GLU A 34 4.44 6.32 -3.14
N PRO A 35 4.84 6.16 -1.88
CA PRO A 35 5.44 7.26 -1.14
C PRO A 35 6.89 7.49 -1.55
N PRO A 36 7.41 8.72 -1.39
CA PRO A 36 8.83 8.94 -1.54
C PRO A 36 9.59 8.23 -0.43
N VAL A 37 10.71 7.62 -0.76
CA VAL A 37 11.55 6.90 0.19
C VAL A 37 12.87 7.65 0.34
N ARG A 38 13.26 7.93 1.57
CA ARG A 38 14.53 8.58 1.88
C ARG A 38 15.51 7.52 2.37
N ARG A 39 16.66 7.47 1.73
CA ARG A 39 17.69 6.47 2.02
C ARG A 39 18.98 7.14 2.52
N ASP A 40 19.61 6.52 3.49
CA ASP A 40 20.93 6.91 3.95
C ASP A 40 21.66 5.65 4.46
N GLU A 41 22.84 5.82 5.05
CA GLU A 41 23.63 4.70 5.53
C GLU A 41 22.98 3.91 6.67
N ARG A 42 21.95 4.46 7.30
CA ARG A 42 21.20 3.77 8.35
C ARG A 42 20.09 2.89 7.79
N GLY A 43 19.71 3.06 6.51
CA GLY A 43 18.62 2.35 5.88
C GLY A 43 17.69 3.29 5.13
N PHE A 44 16.41 3.17 5.37
CA PHE A 44 15.43 4.02 4.68
C PHE A 44 14.34 4.49 5.64
N PHE A 45 13.69 5.56 5.22
CA PHE A 45 12.54 6.12 5.92
C PHE A 45 11.50 6.57 4.89
N PHE A 46 10.24 6.28 5.15
CA PHE A 46 9.16 6.86 4.39
C PHE A 46 7.91 7.00 5.27
N GLU A 47 7.08 7.93 4.90
CA GLU A 47 5.76 8.10 5.53
C GLU A 47 4.77 7.17 4.86
N SER A 48 4.29 6.18 5.58
CA SER A 48 3.40 5.16 5.01
C SER A 48 1.97 5.62 4.87
N TYR A 49 1.54 6.60 5.67
CA TYR A 49 0.18 7.13 5.63
C TYR A 49 0.15 8.54 6.21
N ASN A 50 -0.60 9.41 5.55
CA ASN A 50 -0.86 10.76 6.02
C ASN A 50 -2.28 11.14 5.59
N ALA A 51 -3.18 11.29 6.55
CA ALA A 51 -4.59 11.52 6.27
C ALA A 51 -4.82 12.78 5.45
N GLU A 52 -4.12 13.88 5.75
CA GLU A 52 -4.31 15.13 5.02
C GLU A 52 -3.80 15.05 3.58
N ALA A 53 -2.62 14.46 3.39
CA ALA A 53 -2.06 14.29 2.06
C ALA A 53 -2.92 13.38 1.19
N TRP A 54 -3.46 12.32 1.79
CA TRP A 54 -4.31 11.38 1.07
C TRP A 54 -5.68 11.97 0.75
N LYS A 55 -6.18 12.84 1.61
CA LYS A 55 -7.43 13.56 1.37
C LYS A 55 -7.35 14.42 0.11
N GLU A 56 -6.22 15.03 -0.14
CA GLU A 56 -6.00 15.82 -1.37
C GLU A 56 -6.10 14.93 -2.62
N ALA A 57 -5.83 13.64 -2.49
CA ALA A 57 -5.98 12.66 -3.57
C ALA A 57 -7.37 12.00 -3.55
N GLU A 58 -8.32 12.58 -2.82
CA GLU A 58 -9.69 12.10 -2.70
C GLU A 58 -9.82 10.76 -1.94
N ILE A 59 -8.84 10.42 -1.13
CA ILE A 59 -8.91 9.30 -0.21
C ILE A 59 -9.16 9.86 1.18
N ASP A 60 -10.43 9.97 1.51
CA ASP A 60 -10.89 10.60 2.74
C ASP A 60 -11.50 9.58 3.72
N ASP A 61 -11.13 8.33 3.56
CA ASP A 61 -11.59 7.26 4.43
C ASP A 61 -10.90 7.33 5.78
N SER A 62 -11.66 6.98 6.82
CA SER A 62 -11.12 6.87 8.17
C SER A 62 -10.83 5.39 8.44
N PHE A 63 -9.56 5.06 8.64
CA PHE A 63 -9.16 3.68 8.90
C PHE A 63 -9.16 3.44 10.41
N GLY A 64 -10.26 2.87 10.88
CA GLY A 64 -10.50 2.71 12.32
C GLY A 64 -10.01 1.40 12.90
N GLN A 65 -9.50 0.49 12.08
CA GLN A 65 -9.03 -0.82 12.54
C GLN A 65 -7.81 -1.23 11.75
N ASP A 66 -6.82 -1.77 12.44
CA ASP A 66 -5.56 -2.19 11.87
C ASP A 66 -5.33 -3.66 12.20
N ASN A 67 -5.03 -4.45 11.20
CA ASN A 67 -4.76 -5.88 11.36
C ASN A 67 -3.42 -6.23 10.72
N HIS A 68 -2.72 -7.14 11.34
CA HIS A 68 -1.46 -7.65 10.82
C HIS A 68 -1.52 -9.15 10.74
N SER A 69 -1.15 -9.73 9.60
CA SER A 69 -1.14 -11.18 9.46
C SER A 69 0.17 -11.64 8.84
N LEU A 70 0.54 -12.86 9.19
CA LEU A 70 1.68 -13.56 8.61
C LEU A 70 1.16 -14.83 7.96
N SER A 71 1.60 -15.08 6.73
CA SER A 71 1.29 -16.33 6.04
C SER A 71 2.56 -16.98 5.57
N THR A 72 2.65 -18.28 5.73
CA THR A 72 3.75 -19.04 5.20
C THR A 72 3.57 -19.25 3.69
N ARG A 73 4.65 -19.62 3.03
CA ARG A 73 4.63 -19.82 1.58
C ARG A 73 3.53 -20.77 1.14
N GLY A 74 2.82 -20.42 0.09
CA GLY A 74 1.78 -21.25 -0.51
C GLY A 74 0.39 -21.08 0.11
N VAL A 75 0.25 -20.23 1.13
CA VAL A 75 -1.05 -19.99 1.74
C VAL A 75 -1.87 -19.06 0.83
N LEU A 76 -3.08 -19.48 0.56
CA LEU A 76 -4.08 -18.68 -0.15
C LEU A 76 -5.13 -18.21 0.84
N ARG A 77 -5.38 -16.91 0.89
CA ARG A 77 -6.45 -16.30 1.67
C ARG A 77 -7.35 -15.52 0.73
N GLY A 78 -8.62 -15.85 0.74
CA GLY A 78 -9.58 -15.15 -0.09
C GLY A 78 -10.27 -16.10 -1.06
N LEU A 79 -11.09 -15.58 -1.95
CA LEU A 79 -11.49 -14.17 -2.02
C LEU A 79 -12.52 -13.86 -0.95
N HIS A 80 -12.43 -12.68 -0.35
CA HIS A 80 -13.39 -12.24 0.68
C HIS A 80 -13.98 -10.89 0.31
N ALA A 81 -15.26 -10.73 0.57
CA ALA A 81 -15.93 -9.45 0.38
C ALA A 81 -16.97 -9.25 1.48
N GLN A 82 -17.17 -7.99 1.86
CA GLN A 82 -18.20 -7.62 2.80
C GLN A 82 -19.31 -6.91 2.03
N VAL A 83 -20.46 -7.57 1.96
CA VAL A 83 -21.60 -7.10 1.15
C VAL A 83 -22.46 -6.10 1.94
N ALA A 84 -22.77 -6.42 3.20
CA ALA A 84 -23.68 -5.61 4.01
C ALA A 84 -23.04 -4.30 4.48
N ARG A 85 -21.74 -4.32 4.77
CA ARG A 85 -20.97 -3.14 5.20
C ARG A 85 -19.65 -3.13 4.47
N PRO A 86 -19.63 -2.64 3.22
CA PRO A 86 -18.38 -2.55 2.48
C PRO A 86 -17.36 -1.69 3.22
N GLN A 87 -16.11 -2.09 3.16
CA GLN A 87 -15.02 -1.38 3.84
C GLN A 87 -13.93 -1.04 2.85
N ALA A 88 -13.39 0.16 2.98
CA ALA A 88 -12.14 0.49 2.34
C ALA A 88 -11.00 -0.25 3.03
N LYS A 89 -10.04 -0.69 2.27
CA LYS A 89 -8.89 -1.42 2.79
C LYS A 89 -7.60 -0.80 2.29
N LEU A 90 -6.72 -0.50 3.24
CA LEU A 90 -5.37 -0.09 2.96
C LEU A 90 -4.45 -1.27 3.26
N VAL A 91 -3.79 -1.78 2.24
CA VAL A 91 -2.96 -2.98 2.36
C VAL A 91 -1.51 -2.61 2.10
N ARG A 92 -0.63 -3.07 2.96
CA ARG A 92 0.80 -2.87 2.81
C ARG A 92 1.53 -4.15 3.20
N VAL A 93 2.51 -4.54 2.40
CA VAL A 93 3.37 -5.67 2.74
C VAL A 93 4.62 -5.13 3.41
N SER A 94 4.81 -5.48 4.68
CA SER A 94 5.97 -5.02 5.43
C SER A 94 7.20 -5.90 5.19
N GLU A 95 6.98 -7.17 4.88
CA GLU A 95 8.06 -8.12 4.60
C GLU A 95 7.53 -9.21 3.66
N GLY A 96 8.31 -9.56 2.65
CA GLY A 96 7.92 -10.54 1.65
C GLY A 96 7.13 -9.92 0.51
N GLU A 97 6.32 -10.73 -0.14
CA GLU A 97 5.48 -10.26 -1.22
C GLU A 97 4.18 -11.05 -1.28
N ILE A 98 3.16 -10.43 -1.85
CA ILE A 98 1.85 -11.05 -2.08
C ILE A 98 1.50 -10.95 -3.56
N TYR A 99 0.68 -11.86 -3.97
CA TYR A 99 0.18 -11.90 -5.33
C TYR A 99 -1.23 -11.32 -5.40
#